data_2221aabca4b7b699b275257c619f067b
#
_entry.id   2221aabca4b7b699b275257c619f067b
#
_cell.length_a   1.000
_cell.length_b   1.000
_cell.length_c   1.000
_cell.angle_alpha   90.00
_cell.angle_beta   90.00
_cell.angle_gamma   90.00
#
_symmetry.space_group_name_H-M   'P 1'
#
loop_
_entity.id
_entity.type
_entity.pdbx_description
1 polymer ?
#
loop_
_entity_poly.entity_id
_entity_poly.type
_entity_poly.pdbx_seq_one_letter_code
_entity_poly.pdbx_strand_id
1 'polypeptide(L)'
;MTTFRSILKLVWPLALGMVNNAVMQFVDRTFLAHSSLAALEAVLPAGILMWIFAGFFQSVVGYSSVFVGQLHGAGDEAGCRTCYRAAKWIAVVSGVLMLPLVPVGEWMLAWSTTSAETLAMEKTYYDITLLGSFFIYGQMAAASYFTGRGRTRIVFWVNLLGNALNIALDPLFIFGIDWNLPLSAFTVSLRLPAMGIAGAAYATVIAMAVQWAVLAVVAHRSMARDGEAATSSGCGDKGDATFLSRERTLDILFRILRFGVPSGLYTILNMLSFTVFVFVTGGVGELELAVSNACFTINYLLIAPMEGFALGASTLVAQAIGRGDREDAARAARRTVLLGVGVALGLSVVVLAFAPLVLGLFASQAGASSAEFHALGWTLLVLMTAWQVFDAADIILSGALKGAGDTKFVMVWLLVVAFAFWLPVVFAVRHFHNTMPALWATMIGYVLVLFVGSVVRWRRGTWRGIEVASGT
;
A
#
# COMPACT_ATOMS: atom_id res chain seq x y z
N MET A 1 26.54 7.53 -8.78
CA MET A 1 26.68 7.08 -7.37
C MET A 1 25.52 7.56 -6.54
N THR A 2 24.85 6.65 -5.86
CA THR A 2 23.68 6.95 -5.04
C THR A 2 24.11 7.63 -3.72
N THR A 3 23.77 8.90 -3.53
CA THR A 3 24.06 9.69 -2.34
C THR A 3 22.84 9.73 -1.41
N PHE A 4 23.03 10.06 -0.12
CA PHE A 4 21.89 10.25 0.82
C PHE A 4 20.91 11.32 0.32
N ARG A 5 21.40 12.40 -0.28
CA ARG A 5 20.58 13.47 -0.85
C ARG A 5 19.74 12.98 -2.04
N SER A 6 20.31 12.12 -2.91
CA SER A 6 19.57 11.55 -4.05
C SER A 6 18.50 10.54 -3.59
N ILE A 7 18.82 9.72 -2.57
CA ILE A 7 17.86 8.81 -1.95
C ILE A 7 16.70 9.61 -1.37
N LEU A 8 16.99 10.59 -0.53
CA LEU A 8 15.95 11.39 0.13
C LEU A 8 15.06 12.08 -0.92
N LYS A 9 15.64 12.65 -1.99
CA LYS A 9 14.90 13.32 -3.06
C LYS A 9 13.88 12.40 -3.77
N LEU A 10 14.17 11.10 -3.85
CA LEU A 10 13.28 10.09 -4.44
C LEU A 10 12.28 9.55 -3.43
N VAL A 11 12.72 9.31 -2.21
CA VAL A 11 11.95 8.58 -1.18
C VAL A 11 10.95 9.49 -0.46
N TRP A 12 11.27 10.77 -0.17
CA TRP A 12 10.39 11.62 0.61
C TRP A 12 8.98 11.80 0.00
N PRO A 13 8.81 11.92 -1.35
CA PRO A 13 7.47 12.02 -1.92
C PRO A 13 6.68 10.73 -1.77
N LEU A 14 7.36 9.58 -1.82
CA LEU A 14 6.72 8.28 -1.63
C LEU A 14 6.31 8.08 -0.17
N ALA A 15 7.19 8.38 0.77
CA ALA A 15 6.91 8.27 2.20
C ALA A 15 5.76 9.19 2.64
N LEU A 16 5.80 10.47 2.24
CA LEU A 16 4.70 11.39 2.52
C LEU A 16 3.40 11.02 1.79
N GLY A 17 3.49 10.42 0.60
CA GLY A 17 2.33 9.90 -0.11
C GLY A 17 1.63 8.78 0.66
N MET A 18 2.39 7.87 1.28
CA MET A 18 1.81 6.82 2.13
C MET A 18 1.19 7.39 3.42
N VAL A 19 1.85 8.35 4.06
CA VAL A 19 1.26 9.06 5.22
C VAL A 19 -0.03 9.79 4.83
N ASN A 20 -0.05 10.47 3.68
CA ASN A 20 -1.24 11.15 3.17
C ASN A 20 -2.41 10.18 2.95
N ASN A 21 -2.15 8.95 2.45
CA ASN A 21 -3.19 7.93 2.33
C ASN A 21 -3.71 7.46 3.70
N ALA A 22 -2.82 7.32 4.69
CA ALA A 22 -3.22 6.97 6.05
C ALA A 22 -4.11 8.06 6.69
N VAL A 23 -3.77 9.33 6.49
CA VAL A 23 -4.58 10.47 6.95
C VAL A 23 -5.95 10.48 6.28
N MET A 24 -6.01 10.26 4.96
CA MET A 24 -7.28 10.17 4.23
C MET A 24 -8.18 9.08 4.83
N GLN A 25 -7.68 7.86 5.00
CA GLN A 25 -8.47 6.76 5.60
C GLN A 25 -8.95 7.07 7.02
N PHE A 26 -8.16 7.80 7.81
CA PHE A 26 -8.59 8.24 9.14
C PHE A 26 -9.74 9.25 9.06
N VAL A 27 -9.67 10.20 8.13
CA VAL A 27 -10.72 11.22 7.93
C VAL A 27 -12.02 10.57 7.45
N ASP A 28 -11.95 9.65 6.47
CA ASP A 28 -13.11 8.90 5.96
C ASP A 28 -13.86 8.18 7.10
N ARG A 29 -13.10 7.48 7.96
CA ARG A 29 -13.68 6.79 9.13
C ARG A 29 -14.29 7.76 10.12
N THR A 30 -13.70 8.94 10.29
CA THR A 30 -14.22 9.98 11.17
C THR A 30 -15.58 10.50 10.67
N PHE A 31 -15.71 10.76 9.36
CA PHE A 31 -16.99 11.16 8.78
C PHE A 31 -18.05 10.07 8.89
N LEU A 32 -17.70 8.81 8.63
CA LEU A 32 -18.62 7.68 8.79
C LEU A 32 -19.08 7.49 10.24
N ALA A 33 -18.18 7.68 11.21
CA ALA A 33 -18.53 7.63 12.63
C ALA A 33 -19.57 8.68 13.03
N HIS A 34 -19.56 9.84 12.38
CA HIS A 34 -20.55 10.91 12.59
C HIS A 34 -21.87 10.64 11.85
N SER A 35 -21.89 9.75 10.84
CA SER A 35 -23.11 9.43 10.11
C SER A 35 -23.96 8.38 10.82
N SER A 36 -23.40 7.22 11.16
CA SER A 36 -24.05 6.19 11.97
C SER A 36 -23.02 5.19 12.52
N LEU A 37 -23.34 4.58 13.67
CA LEU A 37 -22.52 3.52 14.26
C LEU A 37 -22.47 2.29 13.33
N ALA A 38 -23.60 1.93 12.73
CA ALA A 38 -23.68 0.81 11.78
C ALA A 38 -22.79 1.01 10.54
N ALA A 39 -22.68 2.25 10.02
CA ALA A 39 -21.77 2.56 8.91
C ALA A 39 -20.30 2.43 9.30
N LEU A 40 -19.93 2.84 10.51
CA LEU A 40 -18.58 2.68 11.04
C LEU A 40 -18.22 1.20 11.23
N GLU A 41 -19.15 0.39 11.75
CA GLU A 41 -18.98 -1.06 11.90
C GLU A 41 -18.84 -1.77 10.56
N ALA A 42 -19.63 -1.36 9.56
CA ALA A 42 -19.65 -1.99 8.24
C ALA A 42 -18.38 -1.70 7.40
N VAL A 43 -17.77 -0.52 7.51
CA VAL A 43 -16.65 -0.10 6.65
C VAL A 43 -15.41 -0.95 6.85
N LEU A 44 -15.15 -1.45 8.07
CA LEU A 44 -13.94 -2.21 8.39
C LEU A 44 -13.92 -3.60 7.73
N PRO A 45 -14.92 -4.49 7.94
CA PRO A 45 -14.92 -5.82 7.31
C PRO A 45 -14.96 -5.73 5.79
N ALA A 46 -15.83 -4.86 5.24
CA ALA A 46 -15.94 -4.64 3.82
C ALA A 46 -14.64 -4.12 3.19
N GLY A 47 -13.99 -3.16 3.84
CA GLY A 47 -12.71 -2.60 3.41
C GLY A 47 -11.56 -3.61 3.45
N ILE A 48 -11.44 -4.41 4.51
CA ILE A 48 -10.41 -5.46 4.61
C ILE A 48 -10.59 -6.48 3.50
N LEU A 49 -11.82 -6.96 3.30
CA LEU A 49 -12.11 -7.96 2.27
C LEU A 49 -11.82 -7.41 0.86
N MET A 50 -12.21 -6.17 0.57
CA MET A 50 -11.87 -5.50 -0.68
C MET A 50 -10.37 -5.43 -0.89
N TRP A 51 -9.59 -5.04 0.14
CA TRP A 51 -8.14 -4.93 0.04
C TRP A 51 -7.42 -6.27 -0.10
N ILE A 52 -7.96 -7.38 0.43
CA ILE A 52 -7.40 -8.72 0.22
C ILE A 52 -7.38 -9.03 -1.28
N PHE A 53 -8.47 -8.78 -1.99
CA PHE A 53 -8.55 -9.01 -3.43
C PHE A 53 -7.84 -7.94 -4.25
N ALA A 54 -8.15 -6.66 -3.98
CA ALA A 54 -7.59 -5.54 -4.73
C ALA A 54 -6.07 -5.41 -4.55
N GLY A 55 -5.56 -5.62 -3.34
CA GLY A 55 -4.15 -5.52 -3.01
C GLY A 55 -3.27 -6.52 -3.75
N PHE A 56 -3.79 -7.73 -4.03
CA PHE A 56 -3.10 -8.69 -4.89
C PHE A 56 -2.83 -8.11 -6.28
N PHE A 57 -3.88 -7.73 -6.98
CA PHE A 57 -3.77 -7.21 -8.34
C PHE A 57 -3.00 -5.89 -8.39
N GLN A 58 -3.21 -5.01 -7.39
CA GLN A 58 -2.44 -3.78 -7.26
C GLN A 58 -0.95 -4.05 -7.14
N SER A 59 -0.53 -5.05 -6.37
CA SER A 59 0.87 -5.43 -6.22
C SER A 59 1.44 -6.02 -7.49
N VAL A 60 0.65 -6.81 -8.24
CA VAL A 60 1.04 -7.36 -9.55
C VAL A 60 1.28 -6.23 -10.55
N VAL A 61 0.34 -5.30 -10.71
CA VAL A 61 0.46 -4.14 -11.60
C VAL A 61 1.61 -3.24 -11.13
N GLY A 62 1.71 -2.97 -9.84
CA GLY A 62 2.73 -2.13 -9.21
C GLY A 62 4.16 -2.63 -9.43
N TYR A 63 4.33 -3.95 -9.59
CA TYR A 63 5.63 -4.53 -9.89
C TYR A 63 6.23 -4.04 -11.21
N SER A 64 5.43 -3.53 -12.14
CA SER A 64 5.91 -2.89 -13.37
C SER A 64 6.87 -1.73 -13.11
N SER A 65 6.84 -1.10 -11.92
CA SER A 65 7.79 -0.06 -11.53
C SER A 65 9.23 -0.55 -11.48
N VAL A 66 9.45 -1.83 -11.13
CA VAL A 66 10.78 -2.47 -11.12
C VAL A 66 11.29 -2.64 -12.55
N PHE A 67 10.44 -3.11 -13.46
CA PHE A 67 10.79 -3.23 -14.88
C PHE A 67 11.12 -1.87 -15.51
N VAL A 68 10.26 -0.87 -15.27
CA VAL A 68 10.54 0.51 -15.73
C VAL A 68 11.84 1.02 -15.12
N GLY A 69 12.11 0.73 -13.83
CA GLY A 69 13.35 1.12 -13.17
C GLY A 69 14.59 0.51 -13.82
N GLN A 70 14.58 -0.78 -14.15
CA GLN A 70 15.69 -1.45 -14.80
C GLN A 70 15.88 -0.98 -16.25
N LEU A 71 14.81 -0.86 -17.03
CA LEU A 71 14.85 -0.35 -18.41
C LEU A 71 15.34 1.10 -18.46
N HIS A 72 14.84 1.95 -17.54
CA HIS A 72 15.33 3.33 -17.44
C HIS A 72 16.81 3.39 -17.03
N GLY A 73 17.23 2.53 -16.10
CA GLY A 73 18.63 2.40 -15.72
C GLY A 73 19.53 1.99 -16.89
N ALA A 74 19.06 1.12 -17.76
CA ALA A 74 19.73 0.70 -18.99
C ALA A 74 19.67 1.75 -20.11
N GLY A 75 18.94 2.85 -19.95
CA GLY A 75 18.73 3.88 -20.97
C GLY A 75 17.67 3.52 -22.03
N ASP A 76 16.92 2.42 -21.84
CA ASP A 76 15.88 1.96 -22.77
C ASP A 76 14.53 2.64 -22.48
N GLU A 77 14.39 3.87 -22.95
CA GLU A 77 13.14 4.63 -22.81
C GLU A 77 12.00 4.06 -23.68
N ALA A 78 12.32 3.36 -24.79
CA ALA A 78 11.33 2.67 -25.60
C ALA A 78 10.75 1.47 -24.84
N GLY A 79 11.60 0.70 -24.17
CA GLY A 79 11.21 -0.37 -23.26
C GLY A 79 10.34 0.13 -22.10
N CYS A 80 10.65 1.29 -21.52
CA CYS A 80 9.82 1.91 -20.50
C CYS A 80 8.39 2.17 -20.99
N ARG A 81 8.23 2.68 -22.21
CA ARG A 81 6.91 2.90 -22.86
C ARG A 81 6.17 1.58 -23.11
N THR A 82 6.90 0.56 -23.56
CA THR A 82 6.34 -0.78 -23.77
C THR A 82 5.90 -1.43 -22.46
N CYS A 83 6.70 -1.29 -21.41
CA CYS A 83 6.34 -1.75 -20.06
C CYS A 83 5.06 -1.08 -19.54
N TYR A 84 4.91 0.24 -19.74
CA TYR A 84 3.66 0.93 -19.37
C TYR A 84 2.45 0.41 -20.16
N ARG A 85 2.63 0.08 -21.49
CA ARG A 85 1.54 -0.56 -22.26
C ARG A 85 1.17 -1.93 -21.72
N ALA A 86 2.16 -2.76 -21.37
CA ALA A 86 1.93 -4.06 -20.74
C ALA A 86 1.22 -3.91 -19.39
N ALA A 87 1.66 -2.98 -18.54
CA ALA A 87 1.04 -2.69 -17.24
C ALA A 87 -0.42 -2.26 -17.38
N LYS A 88 -0.77 -1.47 -18.41
CA LYS A 88 -2.18 -1.11 -18.70
C LYS A 88 -3.04 -2.32 -19.04
N TRP A 89 -2.51 -3.26 -19.84
CA TRP A 89 -3.24 -4.50 -20.14
C TRP A 89 -3.45 -5.36 -18.90
N ILE A 90 -2.42 -5.49 -18.05
CA ILE A 90 -2.56 -6.19 -16.77
C ILE A 90 -3.61 -5.48 -15.90
N ALA A 91 -3.64 -4.15 -15.84
CA ALA A 91 -4.61 -3.37 -15.08
C ALA A 91 -6.05 -3.63 -15.57
N VAL A 92 -6.27 -3.64 -16.89
CA VAL A 92 -7.59 -3.94 -17.48
C VAL A 92 -8.03 -5.37 -17.15
N VAL A 93 -7.14 -6.35 -17.35
CA VAL A 93 -7.45 -7.76 -17.03
C VAL A 93 -7.72 -7.92 -15.53
N SER A 94 -6.94 -7.27 -14.67
CA SER A 94 -7.16 -7.28 -13.23
C SER A 94 -8.54 -6.73 -12.86
N GLY A 95 -8.96 -5.61 -13.49
CA GLY A 95 -10.29 -5.04 -13.28
C GLY A 95 -11.41 -5.98 -13.70
N VAL A 96 -11.26 -6.68 -14.83
CA VAL A 96 -12.23 -7.69 -15.28
C VAL A 96 -12.28 -8.89 -14.33
N LEU A 97 -11.13 -9.34 -13.83
CA LEU A 97 -11.04 -10.45 -12.88
C LEU A 97 -11.65 -10.13 -11.50
N MET A 98 -11.90 -8.85 -11.19
CA MET A 98 -12.61 -8.45 -9.96
C MET A 98 -14.13 -8.70 -10.06
N LEU A 99 -14.71 -8.69 -11.25
CA LEU A 99 -16.18 -8.86 -11.41
C LEU A 99 -16.73 -10.13 -10.76
N PRO A 100 -16.14 -11.34 -10.98
CA PRO A 100 -16.62 -12.56 -10.33
C PRO A 100 -16.36 -12.59 -8.81
N LEU A 101 -15.53 -11.68 -8.27
CA LEU A 101 -15.27 -11.61 -6.84
C LEU A 101 -16.35 -10.81 -6.08
N VAL A 102 -17.23 -10.08 -6.77
CA VAL A 102 -18.39 -9.42 -6.15
C VAL A 102 -19.25 -10.46 -5.40
N PRO A 103 -19.84 -11.47 -6.05
CA PRO A 103 -20.66 -12.44 -5.33
C PRO A 103 -19.87 -13.29 -4.32
N VAL A 104 -18.58 -13.52 -4.54
CA VAL A 104 -17.73 -14.23 -3.58
C VAL A 104 -17.58 -13.44 -2.28
N GLY A 105 -17.31 -12.15 -2.38
CA GLY A 105 -17.17 -11.29 -1.21
C GLY A 105 -18.49 -11.08 -0.48
N GLU A 106 -19.61 -10.90 -1.21
CA GLU A 106 -20.93 -10.84 -0.58
C GLU A 106 -21.27 -12.12 0.20
N TRP A 107 -20.92 -13.29 -0.36
CA TRP A 107 -21.08 -14.57 0.32
C TRP A 107 -20.20 -14.67 1.58
N MET A 108 -18.95 -14.18 1.54
CA MET A 108 -18.08 -14.15 2.71
C MET A 108 -18.58 -13.19 3.80
N LEU A 109 -19.08 -12.01 3.42
CA LEU A 109 -19.68 -11.05 4.37
C LEU A 109 -20.95 -11.60 5.01
N ALA A 110 -21.73 -12.43 4.30
CA ALA A 110 -22.91 -13.07 4.84
C ALA A 110 -22.63 -14.06 6.00
N TRP A 111 -21.36 -14.48 6.17
CA TRP A 111 -20.94 -15.28 7.34
C TRP A 111 -20.65 -14.41 8.58
N SER A 112 -20.66 -13.10 8.42
CA SER A 112 -20.57 -12.16 9.53
C SER A 112 -21.80 -12.34 10.45
N THR A 113 -21.60 -12.21 11.76
CA THR A 113 -22.69 -12.25 12.76
C THR A 113 -23.35 -10.88 12.96
N THR A 114 -23.18 -9.96 12.01
CA THR A 114 -23.71 -8.61 12.06
C THR A 114 -25.21 -8.55 11.82
N SER A 115 -25.82 -7.41 12.16
CA SER A 115 -27.26 -7.18 11.88
C SER A 115 -27.51 -7.16 10.37
N ALA A 116 -28.75 -7.44 9.93
CA ALA A 116 -29.14 -7.39 8.54
C ALA A 116 -28.91 -6.00 7.92
N GLU A 117 -29.02 -4.92 8.71
CA GLU A 117 -28.77 -3.55 8.30
C GLU A 117 -27.26 -3.33 8.05
N THR A 118 -26.40 -3.72 8.99
CA THR A 118 -24.95 -3.62 8.85
C THR A 118 -24.44 -4.45 7.66
N LEU A 119 -24.96 -5.67 7.46
CA LEU A 119 -24.62 -6.51 6.32
C LEU A 119 -24.98 -5.87 4.98
N ALA A 120 -26.14 -5.21 4.89
CA ALA A 120 -26.54 -4.49 3.68
C ALA A 120 -25.58 -3.33 3.37
N MET A 121 -25.12 -2.62 4.42
CA MET A 121 -24.12 -1.56 4.30
C MET A 121 -22.74 -2.11 3.90
N GLU A 122 -22.29 -3.22 4.50
CA GLU A 122 -21.04 -3.92 4.15
C GLU A 122 -21.01 -4.29 2.66
N LYS A 123 -22.07 -4.94 2.16
CA LYS A 123 -22.19 -5.30 0.75
C LYS A 123 -22.16 -4.08 -0.15
N THR A 124 -22.93 -3.05 0.16
CA THR A 124 -22.99 -1.82 -0.65
C THR A 124 -21.60 -1.17 -0.76
N TYR A 125 -20.88 -1.04 0.36
CA TYR A 125 -19.54 -0.47 0.37
C TYR A 125 -18.55 -1.33 -0.41
N TYR A 126 -18.58 -2.65 -0.17
CA TYR A 126 -17.73 -3.61 -0.84
C TYR A 126 -17.92 -3.59 -2.35
N ASP A 127 -19.15 -3.65 -2.84
CA ASP A 127 -19.47 -3.71 -4.28
C ASP A 127 -18.98 -2.45 -5.00
N ILE A 128 -19.29 -1.26 -4.45
CA ILE A 128 -18.89 0.01 -5.06
C ILE A 128 -17.35 0.12 -5.09
N THR A 129 -16.68 -0.18 -3.99
CA THR A 129 -15.23 -0.04 -3.91
C THR A 129 -14.49 -1.12 -4.69
N LEU A 130 -15.03 -2.37 -4.73
CA LEU A 130 -14.45 -3.44 -5.53
C LEU A 130 -14.53 -3.14 -7.03
N LEU A 131 -15.69 -2.71 -7.52
CA LEU A 131 -15.84 -2.30 -8.92
C LEU A 131 -15.00 -1.06 -9.23
N GLY A 132 -14.91 -0.12 -8.29
CA GLY A 132 -14.04 1.05 -8.37
C GLY A 132 -12.55 0.74 -8.40
N SER A 133 -12.14 -0.46 -7.97
CA SER A 133 -10.74 -0.90 -7.98
C SER A 133 -10.11 -0.94 -9.38
N PHE A 134 -10.91 -0.98 -10.45
CA PHE A 134 -10.46 -0.80 -11.82
C PHE A 134 -9.61 0.48 -11.97
N PHE A 135 -10.05 1.58 -11.34
CA PHE A 135 -9.31 2.85 -11.37
C PHE A 135 -8.01 2.79 -10.58
N ILE A 136 -7.97 1.99 -9.47
CA ILE A 136 -6.74 1.74 -8.69
C ILE A 136 -5.67 1.11 -9.58
N TYR A 137 -6.02 0.10 -10.37
CA TYR A 137 -5.06 -0.59 -11.23
C TYR A 137 -4.55 0.29 -12.35
N GLY A 138 -5.43 1.09 -12.97
CA GLY A 138 -5.04 2.08 -13.98
C GLY A 138 -4.11 3.16 -13.41
N GLN A 139 -4.41 3.66 -12.23
CA GLN A 139 -3.57 4.60 -11.49
C GLN A 139 -2.20 3.98 -11.18
N MET A 140 -2.19 2.72 -10.68
CA MET A 140 -0.95 2.02 -10.32
C MET A 140 -0.05 1.80 -11.53
N ALA A 141 -0.61 1.44 -12.70
CA ALA A 141 0.16 1.32 -13.93
C ALA A 141 0.84 2.64 -14.33
N ALA A 142 0.11 3.76 -14.25
CA ALA A 142 0.65 5.08 -14.54
C ALA A 142 1.66 5.56 -13.48
N ALA A 143 1.36 5.34 -12.19
CA ALA A 143 2.27 5.66 -11.09
C ALA A 143 3.59 4.88 -11.19
N SER A 144 3.53 3.59 -11.58
CA SER A 144 4.70 2.73 -11.78
C SER A 144 5.64 3.25 -12.85
N TYR A 145 5.12 3.82 -13.94
CA TYR A 145 5.91 4.44 -14.99
C TYR A 145 6.74 5.63 -14.46
N PHE A 146 6.14 6.48 -13.64
CA PHE A 146 6.86 7.62 -13.04
C PHE A 146 7.79 7.18 -11.91
N THR A 147 7.35 6.27 -11.06
CA THR A 147 8.13 5.78 -9.92
C THR A 147 9.40 5.08 -10.39
N GLY A 148 9.30 4.16 -11.36
CA GLY A 148 10.46 3.47 -11.94
C GLY A 148 11.48 4.43 -12.56
N ARG A 149 11.05 5.54 -13.15
CA ARG A 149 11.90 6.61 -13.69
C ARG A 149 12.42 7.59 -12.62
N GLY A 150 12.06 7.38 -11.34
CA GLY A 150 12.45 8.28 -10.23
C GLY A 150 11.71 9.62 -10.19
N ARG A 151 10.63 9.79 -10.98
CA ARG A 151 9.80 11.01 -11.01
C ARG A 151 8.68 10.96 -9.97
N THR A 152 9.00 10.59 -8.74
CA THR A 152 8.07 10.30 -7.64
C THR A 152 7.23 11.51 -7.19
N ARG A 153 7.73 12.73 -7.40
CA ARG A 153 6.99 13.96 -7.06
C ARG A 153 5.67 14.09 -7.82
N ILE A 154 5.62 13.63 -9.08
CA ILE A 154 4.39 13.68 -9.89
C ILE A 154 3.32 12.80 -9.22
N VAL A 155 3.70 11.59 -8.84
CA VAL A 155 2.81 10.64 -8.15
C VAL A 155 2.32 11.23 -6.82
N PHE A 156 3.22 11.82 -6.04
CA PHE A 156 2.88 12.45 -4.76
C PHE A 156 1.82 13.57 -4.91
N TRP A 157 2.04 14.51 -5.83
CA TRP A 157 1.10 15.63 -6.00
C TRP A 157 -0.26 15.19 -6.53
N VAL A 158 -0.29 14.18 -7.41
CA VAL A 158 -1.56 13.64 -7.90
C VAL A 158 -2.30 12.86 -6.80
N ASN A 159 -1.58 12.08 -5.97
CA ASN A 159 -2.19 11.43 -4.83
C ASN A 159 -2.70 12.43 -3.80
N LEU A 160 -1.94 13.50 -3.54
CA LEU A 160 -2.39 14.57 -2.63
C LEU A 160 -3.66 15.25 -3.15
N LEU A 161 -3.72 15.56 -4.46
CA LEU A 161 -4.91 16.12 -5.09
C LEU A 161 -6.13 15.19 -4.95
N GLY A 162 -5.95 13.89 -5.24
CA GLY A 162 -7.05 12.93 -5.16
C GLY A 162 -7.54 12.72 -3.73
N ASN A 163 -6.63 12.65 -2.77
CA ASN A 163 -7.00 12.52 -1.35
C ASN A 163 -7.70 13.79 -0.83
N ALA A 164 -7.24 14.98 -1.24
CA ALA A 164 -7.94 16.23 -0.92
C ALA A 164 -9.34 16.28 -1.55
N LEU A 165 -9.49 15.78 -2.79
CA LEU A 165 -10.79 15.66 -3.44
C LEU A 165 -11.70 14.67 -2.70
N ASN A 166 -11.20 13.51 -2.29
CA ASN A 166 -11.96 12.54 -1.51
C ASN A 166 -12.48 13.17 -0.21
N ILE A 167 -11.59 13.78 0.59
CA ILE A 167 -11.95 14.48 1.85
C ILE A 167 -13.00 15.56 1.63
N ALA A 168 -12.97 16.24 0.48
CA ALA A 168 -13.96 17.27 0.13
C ALA A 168 -15.31 16.67 -0.31
N LEU A 169 -15.30 15.52 -1.00
CA LEU A 169 -16.49 14.83 -1.48
C LEU A 169 -17.21 14.03 -0.39
N ASP A 170 -16.48 13.51 0.59
CA ASP A 170 -17.06 12.71 1.67
C ASP A 170 -18.23 13.41 2.38
N PRO A 171 -18.08 14.61 2.96
CA PRO A 171 -19.20 15.26 3.64
C PRO A 171 -20.35 15.56 2.69
N LEU A 172 -20.07 15.84 1.41
CA LEU A 172 -21.08 16.13 0.41
C LEU A 172 -21.95 14.92 0.09
N PHE A 173 -21.36 13.75 0.00
CA PHE A 173 -22.08 12.52 -0.37
C PHE A 173 -22.59 11.76 0.86
N ILE A 174 -21.85 11.79 1.98
CA ILE A 174 -22.28 11.11 3.20
C ILE A 174 -23.50 11.81 3.80
N PHE A 175 -23.45 13.13 3.97
CA PHE A 175 -24.49 13.90 4.66
C PHE A 175 -25.50 14.55 3.71
N GLY A 176 -25.17 14.61 2.40
CA GLY A 176 -25.98 15.30 1.40
C GLY A 176 -25.83 16.82 1.45
N ILE A 177 -26.45 17.50 0.48
CA ILE A 177 -26.49 18.96 0.41
C ILE A 177 -27.91 19.39 0.06
N ASP A 178 -28.43 20.37 0.79
CA ASP A 178 -29.60 21.13 0.38
C ASP A 178 -29.24 22.65 0.37
N TRP A 179 -28.62 23.06 -0.73
CA TRP A 179 -28.20 24.44 -0.90
C TRP A 179 -29.14 25.17 -1.85
N ASN A 180 -29.76 26.19 -1.33
CA ASN A 180 -30.54 27.15 -2.12
C ASN A 180 -29.75 28.48 -2.18
N LEU A 181 -29.04 28.73 -3.30
CA LEU A 181 -28.31 29.96 -3.54
C LEU A 181 -29.24 30.95 -4.30
N PRO A 182 -29.77 31.95 -3.61
CA PRO A 182 -30.54 33.03 -4.30
C PRO A 182 -29.55 33.92 -5.05
N LEU A 183 -29.51 33.75 -6.38
CA LEU A 183 -28.89 34.73 -7.28
C LEU A 183 -29.99 35.73 -7.71
N SER A 184 -29.63 36.98 -7.91
CA SER A 184 -30.57 38.09 -8.10
C SER A 184 -31.66 37.89 -9.18
N ALA A 185 -31.50 36.93 -10.10
CA ALA A 185 -32.45 36.65 -11.18
C ALA A 185 -33.01 35.21 -11.14
N PHE A 186 -32.40 34.26 -10.39
CA PHE A 186 -32.85 32.88 -10.28
C PHE A 186 -32.26 32.22 -9.05
N THR A 187 -32.95 31.21 -8.50
CA THR A 187 -32.45 30.42 -7.37
C THR A 187 -31.87 29.14 -7.93
N VAL A 188 -30.56 28.92 -7.71
CA VAL A 188 -29.93 27.62 -7.98
C VAL A 188 -30.11 26.75 -6.76
N SER A 189 -30.98 25.73 -6.85
CA SER A 189 -31.13 24.70 -5.82
C SER A 189 -30.27 23.48 -6.18
N LEU A 190 -29.22 23.24 -5.41
CA LEU A 190 -28.43 22.02 -5.49
C LEU A 190 -28.88 21.08 -4.36
N ARG A 191 -29.55 19.99 -4.72
CA ARG A 191 -29.98 18.96 -3.77
C ARG A 191 -29.27 17.65 -4.08
N LEU A 192 -28.44 17.20 -3.17
CA LEU A 192 -27.84 15.86 -3.17
C LEU A 192 -28.39 15.11 -1.94
N PRO A 193 -29.05 13.95 -2.14
CA PRO A 193 -29.53 13.17 -1.01
C PRO A 193 -28.35 12.64 -0.20
N ALA A 194 -28.52 12.48 1.12
CA ALA A 194 -27.55 11.81 1.97
C ALA A 194 -27.46 10.33 1.56
N MET A 195 -26.25 9.88 1.20
CA MET A 195 -26.00 8.50 0.75
C MET A 195 -25.29 7.64 1.82
N GLY A 196 -24.92 8.22 2.97
CA GLY A 196 -24.24 7.50 4.04
C GLY A 196 -22.98 6.77 3.57
N ILE A 197 -22.87 5.48 3.88
CA ILE A 197 -21.70 4.65 3.54
C ILE A 197 -21.48 4.51 2.00
N ALA A 198 -22.55 4.50 1.22
CA ALA A 198 -22.44 4.50 -0.25
C ALA A 198 -21.80 5.80 -0.74
N GLY A 199 -22.10 6.93 -0.10
CA GLY A 199 -21.50 8.23 -0.40
C GLY A 199 -19.98 8.22 -0.22
N ALA A 200 -19.48 7.66 0.90
CA ALA A 200 -18.04 7.50 1.14
C ALA A 200 -17.38 6.60 0.08
N ALA A 201 -18.03 5.51 -0.30
CA ALA A 201 -17.54 4.62 -1.36
C ALA A 201 -17.45 5.34 -2.72
N TYR A 202 -18.47 6.09 -3.12
CA TYR A 202 -18.44 6.89 -4.36
C TYR A 202 -17.40 8.00 -4.33
N ALA A 203 -17.24 8.72 -3.23
CA ALA A 203 -16.19 9.74 -3.09
C ALA A 203 -14.79 9.15 -3.32
N THR A 204 -14.54 7.98 -2.72
CA THR A 204 -13.28 7.24 -2.89
C THR A 204 -13.06 6.84 -4.36
N VAL A 205 -14.06 6.25 -5.01
CA VAL A 205 -13.98 5.81 -6.41
C VAL A 205 -13.76 6.98 -7.36
N ILE A 206 -14.46 8.10 -7.16
CA ILE A 206 -14.29 9.32 -7.96
C ILE A 206 -12.88 9.88 -7.79
N ALA A 207 -12.37 9.95 -6.56
CA ALA A 207 -11.01 10.41 -6.30
C ALA A 207 -9.97 9.53 -7.03
N MET A 208 -10.12 8.21 -6.98
CA MET A 208 -9.26 7.25 -7.69
C MET A 208 -9.35 7.42 -9.21
N ALA A 209 -10.55 7.63 -9.77
CA ALA A 209 -10.76 7.87 -11.19
C ALA A 209 -10.07 9.16 -11.65
N VAL A 210 -10.16 10.24 -10.87
CA VAL A 210 -9.46 11.50 -11.14
C VAL A 210 -7.95 11.34 -11.07
N GLN A 211 -7.43 10.65 -10.04
CA GLN A 211 -6.00 10.36 -9.92
C GLN A 211 -5.49 9.58 -11.13
N TRP A 212 -6.21 8.52 -11.54
CA TRP A 212 -5.87 7.77 -12.74
C TRP A 212 -5.89 8.63 -13.99
N ALA A 213 -6.95 9.40 -14.22
CA ALA A 213 -7.08 10.25 -15.41
C ALA A 213 -5.94 11.27 -15.51
N VAL A 214 -5.62 11.95 -14.39
CA VAL A 214 -4.53 12.93 -14.35
C VAL A 214 -3.18 12.25 -14.62
N LEU A 215 -2.87 11.13 -13.95
CA LEU A 215 -1.62 10.40 -14.18
C LEU A 215 -1.52 9.86 -15.60
N ALA A 216 -2.61 9.35 -16.18
CA ALA A 216 -2.64 8.85 -17.54
C ALA A 216 -2.37 9.98 -18.57
N VAL A 217 -3.01 11.14 -18.39
CA VAL A 217 -2.76 12.31 -19.26
C VAL A 217 -1.31 12.79 -19.17
N VAL A 218 -0.77 12.90 -17.95
CA VAL A 218 0.63 13.32 -17.75
C VAL A 218 1.59 12.28 -18.32
N ALA A 219 1.31 10.97 -18.19
CA ALA A 219 2.10 9.91 -18.79
C ALA A 219 2.09 9.99 -20.33
N HIS A 220 0.92 10.17 -20.95
CA HIS A 220 0.81 10.35 -22.41
C HIS A 220 1.60 11.55 -22.90
N ARG A 221 1.47 12.69 -22.23
CA ARG A 221 2.23 13.91 -22.59
C ARG A 221 3.76 13.71 -22.41
N SER A 222 4.18 13.02 -21.36
CA SER A 222 5.61 12.71 -21.15
C SER A 222 6.14 11.81 -22.27
N MET A 223 5.39 10.77 -22.64
CA MET A 223 5.80 9.84 -23.71
C MET A 223 5.85 10.51 -25.10
N ALA A 224 4.92 11.43 -25.39
CA ALA A 224 4.93 12.18 -26.64
C ALA A 224 6.20 13.04 -26.75
N ARG A 225 6.55 13.80 -25.72
CA ARG A 225 7.77 14.62 -25.65
C ARG A 225 9.05 13.77 -25.78
N ASP A 226 9.10 12.63 -25.09
CA ASP A 226 10.23 11.70 -25.14
C ASP A 226 10.36 11.06 -26.56
N GLY A 227 9.25 10.90 -27.29
CA GLY A 227 9.20 10.42 -28.68
C GLY A 227 9.70 11.47 -29.69
N GLU A 228 9.29 12.73 -29.55
CA GLU A 228 9.73 13.85 -30.39
C GLU A 228 11.25 14.09 -30.26
N ALA A 229 11.78 14.01 -29.02
CA ALA A 229 13.22 14.12 -28.77
C ALA A 229 14.02 12.98 -29.43
N ALA A 230 13.48 11.77 -29.48
CA ALA A 230 14.13 10.63 -30.13
C ALA A 230 14.13 10.74 -31.67
N THR A 231 13.08 11.29 -32.28
CA THR A 231 13.01 11.50 -33.73
C THR A 231 13.92 12.64 -34.23
N SER A 232 14.10 13.68 -33.41
CA SER A 232 15.00 14.80 -33.72
C SER A 232 16.48 14.40 -33.66
N SER A 233 16.82 13.34 -32.92
CA SER A 233 18.21 12.82 -32.85
C SER A 233 18.58 11.77 -33.91
N GLY A 234 17.75 11.54 -34.93
CA GLY A 234 18.07 10.73 -36.09
C GLY A 234 18.09 9.21 -35.87
N CYS A 235 17.68 8.70 -34.74
CA CYS A 235 17.68 7.28 -34.37
C CYS A 235 16.28 6.64 -34.53
N GLY A 236 15.62 6.88 -35.68
CA GLY A 236 14.28 6.38 -35.97
C GLY A 236 14.24 5.38 -37.11
N ASP A 237 14.44 4.10 -36.81
CA ASP A 237 14.13 3.01 -37.75
C ASP A 237 12.60 2.86 -37.87
N LYS A 238 12.06 3.16 -39.07
CA LYS A 238 10.62 3.14 -39.37
C LYS A 238 10.11 1.81 -39.93
N GLY A 239 10.95 0.76 -39.95
CA GLY A 239 10.60 -0.56 -40.46
C GLY A 239 10.13 -1.50 -39.37
N ASP A 240 8.98 -2.15 -39.53
CA ASP A 240 8.39 -3.23 -38.69
C ASP A 240 8.08 -2.94 -37.21
N ALA A 241 7.96 -1.67 -36.83
CA ALA A 241 7.81 -1.25 -35.44
C ALA A 241 6.53 -1.79 -34.73
N THR A 242 5.51 -2.19 -35.49
CA THR A 242 4.22 -2.57 -34.90
C THR A 242 4.17 -4.04 -34.45
N PHE A 243 4.72 -4.95 -35.23
CA PHE A 243 4.71 -6.39 -34.90
C PHE A 243 5.76 -6.72 -33.83
N LEU A 244 7.00 -6.26 -33.98
CA LEU A 244 8.04 -6.39 -32.95
C LEU A 244 7.67 -5.73 -31.65
N SER A 245 6.93 -4.60 -31.68
CA SER A 245 6.41 -3.95 -30.47
C SER A 245 5.34 -4.75 -29.75
N ARG A 246 4.56 -5.58 -30.44
CA ARG A 246 3.53 -6.44 -29.85
C ARG A 246 4.15 -7.65 -29.17
N GLU A 247 5.08 -8.33 -29.80
CA GLU A 247 5.79 -9.46 -29.21
C GLU A 247 6.56 -9.04 -27.97
N ARG A 248 7.30 -7.94 -28.04
CA ARG A 248 7.99 -7.35 -26.89
C ARG A 248 7.03 -6.98 -25.76
N THR A 249 5.81 -6.48 -26.08
CA THR A 249 4.80 -6.16 -25.07
C THR A 249 4.31 -7.40 -24.35
N LEU A 250 4.07 -8.51 -25.08
CA LEU A 250 3.64 -9.77 -24.49
C LEU A 250 4.73 -10.40 -23.62
N ASP A 251 6.00 -10.40 -24.09
CA ASP A 251 7.11 -10.89 -23.28
C ASP A 251 7.25 -10.12 -21.96
N ILE A 252 7.25 -8.79 -22.01
CA ILE A 252 7.27 -7.95 -20.80
C ILE A 252 6.06 -8.22 -19.92
N LEU A 253 4.86 -8.41 -20.48
CA LEU A 253 3.65 -8.72 -19.73
C LEU A 253 3.80 -10.03 -18.94
N PHE A 254 4.24 -11.11 -19.61
CA PHE A 254 4.44 -12.40 -18.95
C PHE A 254 5.53 -12.33 -17.87
N ARG A 255 6.59 -11.56 -18.11
CA ARG A 255 7.64 -11.33 -17.11
C ARG A 255 7.11 -10.55 -15.90
N ILE A 256 6.31 -9.48 -16.11
CA ILE A 256 5.66 -8.75 -15.01
C ILE A 256 4.80 -9.70 -14.20
N LEU A 257 4.02 -10.58 -14.83
CA LEU A 257 3.22 -11.58 -14.13
C LEU A 257 4.09 -12.57 -13.35
N ARG A 258 5.16 -13.09 -13.96
CA ARG A 258 6.08 -14.05 -13.32
C ARG A 258 6.69 -13.54 -12.01
N PHE A 259 7.02 -12.24 -11.95
CA PHE A 259 7.62 -11.63 -10.76
C PHE A 259 6.60 -10.90 -9.90
N GLY A 260 5.53 -10.37 -10.50
CA GLY A 260 4.48 -9.63 -9.82
C GLY A 260 3.53 -10.53 -9.04
N VAL A 261 3.18 -11.74 -9.57
CA VAL A 261 2.31 -12.68 -8.85
C VAL A 261 2.88 -13.07 -7.49
N PRO A 262 4.16 -13.46 -7.35
CA PRO A 262 4.74 -13.67 -6.02
C PRO A 262 4.68 -12.43 -5.11
N SER A 263 4.83 -11.21 -5.68
CA SER A 263 4.68 -9.97 -4.90
C SER A 263 3.24 -9.75 -4.44
N GLY A 264 2.25 -10.08 -5.27
CA GLY A 264 0.83 -10.03 -4.91
C GLY A 264 0.47 -11.05 -3.82
N LEU A 265 0.96 -12.30 -3.95
CA LEU A 265 0.78 -13.34 -2.94
C LEU A 265 1.42 -12.94 -1.60
N TYR A 266 2.61 -12.33 -1.62
CA TYR A 266 3.21 -11.76 -0.42
C TYR A 266 2.25 -10.79 0.29
N THR A 267 1.57 -9.91 -0.45
CA THR A 267 0.63 -8.94 0.12
C THR A 267 -0.55 -9.64 0.80
N ILE A 268 -1.17 -10.64 0.12
CA ILE A 268 -2.26 -11.42 0.72
C ILE A 268 -1.80 -12.16 1.98
N LEU A 269 -0.67 -12.87 1.90
CA LEU A 269 -0.15 -13.66 3.02
C LEU A 269 0.18 -12.80 4.23
N ASN A 270 0.71 -11.59 4.00
CA ASN A 270 1.00 -10.63 5.06
C ASN A 270 -0.30 -10.17 5.73
N MET A 271 -1.30 -9.75 4.94
CA MET A 271 -2.60 -9.33 5.46
C MET A 271 -3.31 -10.47 6.21
N LEU A 272 -3.29 -11.69 5.65
CA LEU A 272 -3.93 -12.85 6.27
C LEU A 272 -3.28 -13.22 7.61
N SER A 273 -1.95 -13.25 7.67
CA SER A 273 -1.23 -13.58 8.90
C SER A 273 -1.52 -12.56 10.02
N PHE A 274 -1.55 -11.27 9.67
CA PHE A 274 -1.89 -10.20 10.60
C PHE A 274 -3.37 -10.28 11.03
N THR A 275 -4.28 -10.58 10.12
CA THR A 275 -5.71 -10.76 10.43
C THR A 275 -5.91 -11.91 11.42
N VAL A 276 -5.26 -13.07 11.20
CA VAL A 276 -5.32 -14.20 12.13
C VAL A 276 -4.80 -13.79 13.52
N PHE A 277 -3.70 -13.04 13.58
CA PHE A 277 -3.18 -12.53 14.85
C PHE A 277 -4.19 -11.64 15.59
N VAL A 278 -4.84 -10.69 14.88
CA VAL A 278 -5.87 -9.82 15.46
C VAL A 278 -7.06 -10.65 16.00
N PHE A 279 -7.50 -11.67 15.27
CA PHE A 279 -8.56 -12.57 15.76
C PHE A 279 -8.15 -13.34 17.02
N VAL A 280 -6.92 -13.85 17.07
CA VAL A 280 -6.42 -14.57 18.25
C VAL A 280 -6.32 -13.64 19.47
N THR A 281 -5.89 -12.41 19.29
CA THR A 281 -5.79 -11.41 20.35
C THR A 281 -7.16 -10.91 20.82
N GLY A 282 -8.16 -10.87 19.93
CA GLY A 282 -9.50 -10.37 20.23
C GLY A 282 -10.24 -11.12 21.35
N GLY A 283 -9.88 -12.38 21.60
CA GLY A 283 -10.50 -13.17 22.68
C GLY A 283 -9.82 -13.04 24.06
N VAL A 284 -8.87 -12.11 24.28
CA VAL A 284 -8.18 -11.95 25.58
C VAL A 284 -9.06 -11.21 26.59
N GLY A 285 -9.63 -10.08 26.20
CA GLY A 285 -10.50 -9.24 27.02
C GLY A 285 -10.90 -7.97 26.27
N GLU A 286 -11.95 -7.30 26.71
CA GLU A 286 -12.48 -6.09 26.04
C GLU A 286 -11.52 -4.90 26.18
N LEU A 287 -10.96 -4.71 27.37
CA LEU A 287 -9.96 -3.66 27.63
C LEU A 287 -8.70 -3.89 26.77
N GLU A 288 -8.19 -5.13 26.79
CA GLU A 288 -7.00 -5.53 26.04
C GLU A 288 -7.19 -5.34 24.56
N LEU A 289 -8.37 -5.67 24.03
CA LEU A 289 -8.71 -5.47 22.63
C LEU A 289 -8.77 -3.98 22.27
N ALA A 290 -9.41 -3.15 23.11
CA ALA A 290 -9.49 -1.71 22.89
C ALA A 290 -8.10 -1.06 22.86
N VAL A 291 -7.24 -1.40 23.84
CA VAL A 291 -5.85 -0.90 23.90
C VAL A 291 -5.04 -1.39 22.70
N SER A 292 -5.19 -2.67 22.33
CA SER A 292 -4.50 -3.24 21.17
C SER A 292 -4.88 -2.53 19.88
N ASN A 293 -6.16 -2.26 19.64
CA ASN A 293 -6.66 -1.54 18.47
C ASN A 293 -6.14 -0.09 18.42
N ALA A 294 -6.07 0.60 19.56
CA ALA A 294 -5.46 1.92 19.64
C ALA A 294 -3.98 1.88 19.24
N CYS A 295 -3.21 0.92 19.78
CA CYS A 295 -1.80 0.74 19.43
C CYS A 295 -1.60 0.34 17.97
N PHE A 296 -2.46 -0.51 17.37
CA PHE A 296 -2.39 -0.82 15.94
C PHE A 296 -2.67 0.39 15.05
N THR A 297 -3.58 1.27 15.46
CA THR A 297 -3.83 2.53 14.74
C THR A 297 -2.59 3.42 14.72
N ILE A 298 -1.87 3.51 15.84
CA ILE A 298 -0.59 4.22 15.93
C ILE A 298 0.47 3.52 15.07
N ASN A 299 0.56 2.19 15.14
CA ASN A 299 1.50 1.39 14.37
C ASN A 299 1.33 1.60 12.86
N TYR A 300 0.09 1.62 12.35
CA TYR A 300 -0.21 1.88 10.95
C TYR A 300 0.37 3.21 10.46
N LEU A 301 0.29 4.26 11.29
CA LEU A 301 0.87 5.56 10.96
C LEU A 301 2.41 5.53 10.94
N LEU A 302 3.04 4.70 11.79
CA LEU A 302 4.50 4.51 11.81
C LEU A 302 5.02 3.68 10.63
N ILE A 303 4.25 2.68 10.19
CA ILE A 303 4.61 1.81 9.06
C ILE A 303 4.46 2.55 7.72
N ALA A 304 3.45 3.41 7.56
CA ALA A 304 3.15 4.09 6.31
C ALA A 304 4.39 4.75 5.63
N PRO A 305 5.23 5.55 6.30
CA PRO A 305 6.44 6.08 5.68
C PRO A 305 7.45 4.98 5.30
N MET A 306 7.51 3.84 6.03
CA MET A 306 8.44 2.74 5.76
C MET A 306 8.10 2.03 4.44
N GLU A 307 6.83 1.88 4.10
CA GLU A 307 6.38 1.42 2.78
C GLU A 307 6.89 2.34 1.65
N GLY A 308 6.88 3.65 1.86
CA GLY A 308 7.46 4.62 0.93
C GLY A 308 8.97 4.45 0.76
N PHE A 309 9.70 4.16 1.86
CA PHE A 309 11.12 3.83 1.82
C PHE A 309 11.37 2.51 1.09
N ALA A 310 10.53 1.49 1.26
CA ALA A 310 10.63 0.20 0.58
C ALA A 310 10.46 0.35 -0.93
N LEU A 311 9.45 1.12 -1.37
CA LEU A 311 9.23 1.41 -2.78
C LEU A 311 10.39 2.21 -3.38
N GLY A 312 10.94 3.16 -2.62
CA GLY A 312 12.13 3.92 -2.99
C GLY A 312 13.38 3.03 -3.10
N ALA A 313 13.61 2.12 -2.16
CA ALA A 313 14.69 1.15 -2.20
C ALA A 313 14.56 0.24 -3.43
N SER A 314 13.36 -0.27 -3.69
CA SER A 314 13.05 -1.09 -4.87
C SER A 314 13.41 -0.35 -6.18
N THR A 315 12.99 0.90 -6.31
CA THR A 315 13.28 1.74 -7.50
C THR A 315 14.76 2.00 -7.68
N LEU A 316 15.48 2.38 -6.60
CA LEU A 316 16.91 2.69 -6.68
C LEU A 316 17.75 1.45 -7.03
N VAL A 317 17.42 0.30 -6.43
CA VAL A 317 18.07 -0.98 -6.73
C VAL A 317 17.80 -1.39 -8.17
N ALA A 318 16.55 -1.30 -8.62
CA ALA A 318 16.17 -1.63 -9.99
C ALA A 318 16.94 -0.76 -11.00
N GLN A 319 17.00 0.55 -10.81
CA GLN A 319 17.75 1.47 -11.67
C GLN A 319 19.26 1.18 -11.66
N ALA A 320 19.84 0.83 -10.51
CA ALA A 320 21.26 0.51 -10.43
C ALA A 320 21.59 -0.80 -11.16
N ILE A 321 20.72 -1.81 -11.03
CA ILE A 321 20.85 -3.08 -11.76
C ILE A 321 20.73 -2.84 -13.29
N GLY A 322 19.77 -2.01 -13.70
CA GLY A 322 19.63 -1.63 -15.11
C GLY A 322 20.87 -0.94 -15.69
N ARG A 323 21.60 -0.15 -14.88
CA ARG A 323 22.91 0.42 -15.26
C ARG A 323 24.06 -0.59 -15.27
N GLY A 324 23.84 -1.84 -14.86
CA GLY A 324 24.89 -2.83 -14.66
C GLY A 324 25.71 -2.64 -13.39
N ASP A 325 25.39 -1.65 -12.54
CA ASP A 325 26.16 -1.33 -11.32
C ASP A 325 25.55 -2.01 -10.07
N ARG A 326 25.91 -3.28 -9.89
CA ARG A 326 25.45 -4.09 -8.73
C ARG A 326 25.98 -3.56 -7.40
N GLU A 327 27.13 -2.88 -7.41
CA GLU A 327 27.70 -2.27 -6.21
C GLU A 327 26.92 -1.02 -5.81
N ASP A 328 26.47 -0.22 -6.76
CA ASP A 328 25.58 0.92 -6.47
C ASP A 328 24.22 0.44 -5.98
N ALA A 329 23.71 -0.68 -6.48
CA ALA A 329 22.49 -1.32 -5.97
C ALA A 329 22.64 -1.71 -4.49
N ALA A 330 23.77 -2.34 -4.13
CA ALA A 330 24.05 -2.72 -2.74
C ALA A 330 24.19 -1.49 -1.82
N ARG A 331 24.88 -0.45 -2.29
CA ARG A 331 25.01 0.83 -1.56
C ARG A 331 23.68 1.54 -1.39
N ALA A 332 22.84 1.57 -2.45
CA ALA A 332 21.51 2.16 -2.42
C ALA A 332 20.62 1.49 -1.36
N ALA A 333 20.54 0.14 -1.39
CA ALA A 333 19.77 -0.62 -0.40
C ALA A 333 20.23 -0.32 1.03
N ARG A 334 21.55 -0.47 1.31
CA ARG A 334 22.11 -0.21 2.65
C ARG A 334 21.80 1.20 3.15
N ARG A 335 22.02 2.23 2.32
CA ARG A 335 21.79 3.62 2.71
C ARG A 335 20.30 3.90 2.92
N THR A 336 19.42 3.32 2.13
CA THR A 336 17.96 3.48 2.30
C THR A 336 17.48 2.81 3.57
N VAL A 337 17.98 1.60 3.90
CA VAL A 337 17.71 0.93 5.18
C VAL A 337 18.17 1.79 6.36
N LEU A 338 19.39 2.32 6.32
CA LEU A 338 19.91 3.17 7.40
C LEU A 338 19.08 4.44 7.61
N LEU A 339 18.68 5.11 6.52
CA LEU A 339 17.81 6.29 6.61
C LEU A 339 16.42 5.93 7.17
N GLY A 340 15.80 4.86 6.67
CA GLY A 340 14.48 4.43 7.11
C GLY A 340 14.47 4.00 8.58
N VAL A 341 15.50 3.24 9.02
CA VAL A 341 15.68 2.87 10.42
C VAL A 341 15.85 4.12 11.28
N GLY A 342 16.63 5.09 10.82
CA GLY A 342 16.79 6.38 11.53
C GLY A 342 15.46 7.13 11.69
N VAL A 343 14.63 7.15 10.64
CA VAL A 343 13.28 7.74 10.70
C VAL A 343 12.37 6.94 11.64
N ALA A 344 12.38 5.60 11.55
CA ALA A 344 11.58 4.75 12.42
C ALA A 344 11.94 4.95 13.92
N LEU A 345 13.24 5.03 14.24
CA LEU A 345 13.70 5.33 15.59
C LEU A 345 13.22 6.71 16.06
N GLY A 346 13.36 7.73 15.21
CA GLY A 346 12.89 9.09 15.54
C GLY A 346 11.38 9.12 15.82
N LEU A 347 10.58 8.48 14.96
CA LEU A 347 9.14 8.38 15.16
C LEU A 347 8.76 7.56 16.42
N SER A 348 9.49 6.48 16.70
CA SER A 348 9.28 5.68 17.92
C SER A 348 9.55 6.50 19.19
N VAL A 349 10.62 7.29 19.19
CA VAL A 349 10.92 8.21 20.31
C VAL A 349 9.80 9.24 20.50
N VAL A 350 9.31 9.83 19.41
CA VAL A 350 8.20 10.79 19.46
C VAL A 350 6.93 10.14 20.02
N VAL A 351 6.56 8.93 19.55
CA VAL A 351 5.38 8.22 20.06
C VAL A 351 5.51 7.92 21.55
N LEU A 352 6.67 7.44 22.01
CA LEU A 352 6.88 7.18 23.45
C LEU A 352 6.88 8.46 24.29
N ALA A 353 7.50 9.56 23.80
CA ALA A 353 7.50 10.83 24.50
C ALA A 353 6.09 11.41 24.68
N PHE A 354 5.21 11.22 23.70
CA PHE A 354 3.83 11.71 23.74
C PHE A 354 2.80 10.60 24.04
N ALA A 355 3.24 9.44 24.52
CA ALA A 355 2.37 8.30 24.79
C ALA A 355 1.16 8.63 25.69
N PRO A 356 1.29 9.40 26.82
CA PRO A 356 0.13 9.74 27.64
C PRO A 356 -0.93 10.56 26.88
N LEU A 357 -0.48 11.49 26.03
CA LEU A 357 -1.39 12.30 25.19
C LEU A 357 -2.08 11.43 24.15
N VAL A 358 -1.32 10.61 23.43
CA VAL A 358 -1.83 9.77 22.35
C VAL A 358 -2.78 8.71 22.88
N LEU A 359 -2.43 8.02 23.97
CA LEU A 359 -3.33 7.05 24.64
C LEU A 359 -4.58 7.72 25.21
N GLY A 360 -4.46 8.94 25.75
CA GLY A 360 -5.58 9.71 26.28
C GLY A 360 -6.68 10.00 25.23
N LEU A 361 -6.32 10.15 23.96
CA LEU A 361 -7.27 10.34 22.86
C LEU A 361 -8.20 9.11 22.68
N PHE A 362 -7.69 7.91 22.99
CA PHE A 362 -8.46 6.66 22.85
C PHE A 362 -9.12 6.22 24.14
N ALA A 363 -8.54 6.53 25.29
CA ALA A 363 -9.04 6.11 26.60
C ALA A 363 -10.46 6.64 26.90
N SER A 364 -10.77 7.87 26.47
CA SER A 364 -12.10 8.47 26.63
C SER A 364 -13.21 7.74 25.87
N GLN A 365 -12.86 7.03 24.82
CA GLN A 365 -13.79 6.28 23.97
C GLN A 365 -14.02 4.85 24.48
N ALA A 366 -13.08 4.31 25.26
CA ALA A 366 -13.08 2.90 25.66
C ALA A 366 -13.92 2.61 26.90
N GLY A 367 -14.47 3.62 27.61
CA GLY A 367 -15.28 3.44 28.85
C GLY A 367 -14.55 2.73 30.00
N ALA A 368 -13.25 2.47 29.86
CA ALA A 368 -12.43 1.77 30.84
C ALA A 368 -11.81 2.73 31.87
N SER A 369 -11.32 2.19 33.01
CA SER A 369 -10.53 3.02 33.93
C SER A 369 -9.31 3.59 33.18
N SER A 370 -9.20 4.91 33.17
CA SER A 370 -8.13 5.62 32.43
C SER A 370 -6.73 5.13 32.85
N ALA A 371 -6.52 4.75 34.09
CA ALA A 371 -5.27 4.28 34.64
C ALA A 371 -4.84 2.90 34.06
N GLU A 372 -5.76 1.94 33.99
CA GLU A 372 -5.48 0.60 33.45
C GLU A 372 -5.25 0.65 31.95
N PHE A 373 -6.04 1.45 31.22
CA PHE A 373 -5.82 1.69 29.79
C PHE A 373 -4.42 2.25 29.50
N HIS A 374 -3.98 3.25 30.28
CA HIS A 374 -2.65 3.84 30.12
C HIS A 374 -1.53 2.89 30.50
N ALA A 375 -1.66 2.11 31.57
CA ALA A 375 -0.64 1.15 32.00
C ALA A 375 -0.41 0.05 30.96
N LEU A 376 -1.49 -0.55 30.46
CA LEU A 376 -1.41 -1.56 29.41
C LEU A 376 -0.94 -0.93 28.08
N GLY A 377 -1.49 0.22 27.71
CA GLY A 377 -1.12 0.95 26.49
C GLY A 377 0.37 1.32 26.44
N TRP A 378 0.92 1.78 27.56
CA TRP A 378 2.34 2.02 27.66
C TRP A 378 3.18 0.75 27.40
N THR A 379 2.79 -0.37 28.01
CA THR A 379 3.46 -1.66 27.82
C THR A 379 3.43 -2.09 26.35
N LEU A 380 2.26 -1.99 25.70
CA LEU A 380 2.13 -2.34 24.28
C LEU A 380 2.89 -1.39 23.36
N LEU A 381 2.92 -0.08 23.65
CA LEU A 381 3.70 0.89 22.88
C LEU A 381 5.20 0.63 22.98
N VAL A 382 5.72 0.26 24.14
CA VAL A 382 7.12 -0.12 24.33
C VAL A 382 7.45 -1.37 23.50
N LEU A 383 6.63 -2.41 23.58
CA LEU A 383 6.79 -3.61 22.76
C LEU A 383 6.74 -3.28 21.28
N MET A 384 5.78 -2.46 20.85
CA MET A 384 5.62 -2.01 19.47
C MET A 384 6.87 -1.29 18.97
N THR A 385 7.37 -0.32 19.70
CA THR A 385 8.57 0.43 19.29
C THR A 385 9.82 -0.43 19.25
N ALA A 386 9.89 -1.50 20.07
CA ALA A 386 10.98 -2.45 20.03
C ALA A 386 11.02 -3.25 18.71
N TRP A 387 9.89 -3.74 18.21
CA TRP A 387 9.89 -4.43 16.92
C TRP A 387 9.93 -3.50 15.71
N GLN A 388 9.38 -2.28 15.82
CA GLN A 388 9.25 -1.31 14.74
C GLN A 388 10.57 -1.03 14.00
N VAL A 389 11.69 -1.04 14.72
CA VAL A 389 13.02 -0.82 14.15
C VAL A 389 13.44 -1.97 13.22
N PHE A 390 13.19 -3.21 13.64
CA PHE A 390 13.49 -4.39 12.83
C PHE A 390 12.52 -4.52 11.66
N ASP A 391 11.26 -4.18 11.88
CA ASP A 391 10.20 -4.18 10.87
C ASP A 391 10.50 -3.17 9.76
N ALA A 392 10.88 -1.94 10.12
CA ALA A 392 11.32 -0.93 9.18
C ALA A 392 12.51 -1.40 8.33
N ALA A 393 13.48 -2.07 8.96
CA ALA A 393 14.64 -2.60 8.26
C ALA A 393 14.25 -3.75 7.32
N ASP A 394 13.36 -4.65 7.73
CA ASP A 394 12.89 -5.76 6.89
C ASP A 394 12.03 -5.28 5.73
N ILE A 395 11.05 -4.41 5.97
CA ILE A 395 10.19 -3.83 4.93
C ILE A 395 11.04 -3.19 3.83
N ILE A 396 12.03 -2.38 4.19
CA ILE A 396 12.90 -1.68 3.23
C ILE A 396 13.83 -2.67 2.50
N LEU A 397 14.40 -3.63 3.20
CA LEU A 397 15.28 -4.63 2.60
C LEU A 397 14.53 -5.60 1.70
N SER A 398 13.32 -6.01 2.08
CA SER A 398 12.39 -6.77 1.25
C SER A 398 12.00 -5.99 -0.01
N GLY A 399 11.80 -4.67 0.11
CA GLY A 399 11.64 -3.76 -1.04
C GLY A 399 12.85 -3.79 -1.98
N ALA A 400 14.07 -3.74 -1.44
CA ALA A 400 15.30 -3.85 -2.20
C ALA A 400 15.44 -5.21 -2.92
N LEU A 401 15.11 -6.32 -2.24
CA LEU A 401 15.07 -7.68 -2.83
C LEU A 401 14.05 -7.77 -3.96
N LYS A 402 12.84 -7.21 -3.79
CA LYS A 402 11.82 -7.12 -4.84
C LYS A 402 12.33 -6.31 -6.03
N GLY A 403 13.05 -5.19 -5.79
CA GLY A 403 13.68 -4.36 -6.82
C GLY A 403 14.77 -5.07 -7.60
N ALA A 404 15.44 -6.05 -6.97
CA ALA A 404 16.41 -6.94 -7.60
C ALA A 404 15.78 -8.15 -8.32
N GLY A 405 14.44 -8.35 -8.22
CA GLY A 405 13.75 -9.49 -8.83
C GLY A 405 13.55 -10.69 -7.91
N ASP A 406 13.99 -10.66 -6.66
CA ASP A 406 13.93 -11.82 -5.74
C ASP A 406 12.57 -11.93 -5.01
N THR A 407 11.47 -11.72 -5.75
CA THR A 407 10.10 -11.72 -5.23
C THR A 407 9.66 -13.07 -4.69
N LYS A 408 10.12 -14.17 -5.31
CA LYS A 408 9.79 -15.53 -4.86
C LYS A 408 10.35 -15.81 -3.49
N PHE A 409 11.61 -15.42 -3.22
CA PHE A 409 12.20 -15.59 -1.90
C PHE A 409 11.42 -14.80 -0.85
N VAL A 410 11.13 -13.53 -1.10
CA VAL A 410 10.41 -12.67 -0.15
C VAL A 410 9.03 -13.26 0.19
N MET A 411 8.29 -13.76 -0.80
CA MET A 411 7.00 -14.42 -0.61
C MET A 411 7.12 -15.72 0.21
N VAL A 412 8.02 -16.63 -0.20
CA VAL A 412 8.17 -17.95 0.46
C VAL A 412 8.70 -17.77 1.88
N TRP A 413 9.62 -16.83 2.10
CA TRP A 413 10.16 -16.53 3.41
C TRP A 413 9.09 -16.03 4.37
N LEU A 414 8.25 -15.08 3.92
CA LEU A 414 7.09 -14.63 4.68
C LEU A 414 6.15 -15.80 5.00
N LEU A 415 5.80 -16.63 4.00
CA LEU A 415 4.91 -17.77 4.18
C LEU A 415 5.43 -18.71 5.28
N VAL A 416 6.71 -19.08 5.21
CA VAL A 416 7.32 -19.98 6.19
C VAL A 416 7.35 -19.35 7.59
N VAL A 417 7.83 -18.11 7.69
CA VAL A 417 7.98 -17.46 9.00
C VAL A 417 6.63 -17.12 9.61
N ALA A 418 5.65 -16.64 8.83
CA ALA A 418 4.33 -16.31 9.36
C ALA A 418 3.53 -17.55 9.78
N PHE A 419 3.43 -18.56 8.89
CA PHE A 419 2.48 -19.65 9.07
C PHE A 419 3.11 -20.89 9.73
N ALA A 420 4.39 -21.17 9.47
CA ALA A 420 5.05 -22.33 10.08
C ALA A 420 5.79 -22.01 11.39
N PHE A 421 6.10 -20.74 11.66
CA PHE A 421 6.79 -20.34 12.88
C PHE A 421 5.92 -19.43 13.76
N TRP A 422 5.55 -18.26 13.31
CA TRP A 422 4.94 -17.25 14.17
C TRP A 422 3.52 -17.57 14.62
N LEU A 423 2.59 -17.90 13.73
CA LEU A 423 1.21 -18.22 14.11
C LEU A 423 1.13 -19.43 15.07
N PRO A 424 1.87 -20.54 14.88
CA PRO A 424 1.94 -21.61 15.89
C PRO A 424 2.41 -21.11 17.27
N VAL A 425 3.41 -20.22 17.31
CA VAL A 425 3.87 -19.61 18.57
C VAL A 425 2.78 -18.74 19.19
N VAL A 426 2.06 -17.94 18.39
CA VAL A 426 0.93 -17.14 18.86
C VAL A 426 -0.15 -18.00 19.51
N PHE A 427 -0.53 -19.11 18.85
CA PHE A 427 -1.51 -20.05 19.41
C PHE A 427 -1.01 -20.73 20.69
N ALA A 428 0.26 -21.11 20.74
CA ALA A 428 0.87 -21.67 21.95
C ALA A 428 0.87 -20.66 23.11
N VAL A 429 1.33 -19.43 22.86
CA VAL A 429 1.31 -18.34 23.87
C VAL A 429 -0.12 -18.05 24.31
N ARG A 430 -1.09 -18.02 23.38
CA ARG A 430 -2.52 -17.87 23.71
C ARG A 430 -3.01 -18.97 24.64
N HIS A 431 -2.58 -20.21 24.42
CA HIS A 431 -2.98 -21.36 25.23
C HIS A 431 -2.35 -21.36 26.63
N PHE A 432 -1.06 -21.03 26.75
CA PHE A 432 -0.32 -21.16 28.00
C PHE A 432 -0.28 -19.89 28.86
N HIS A 433 -0.25 -18.71 28.28
CA HIS A 433 -0.07 -17.43 28.99
C HIS A 433 -1.26 -16.48 28.91
N ASN A 434 -2.02 -16.52 27.83
CA ASN A 434 -3.25 -15.76 27.58
C ASN A 434 -3.23 -14.30 28.06
N THR A 435 -2.13 -13.57 27.85
CA THR A 435 -2.02 -12.15 28.19
C THR A 435 -1.66 -11.35 26.95
N MET A 436 -2.23 -10.13 26.82
CA MET A 436 -1.96 -9.27 25.66
C MET A 436 -0.48 -8.94 25.48
N PRO A 437 0.29 -8.56 26.52
CA PRO A 437 1.73 -8.29 26.35
C PRO A 437 2.52 -9.51 25.88
N ALA A 438 2.18 -10.74 26.31
CA ALA A 438 2.86 -11.95 25.86
C ALA A 438 2.60 -12.22 24.39
N LEU A 439 1.35 -12.05 23.93
CA LEU A 439 1.00 -12.18 22.51
C LEU A 439 1.74 -11.13 21.65
N TRP A 440 1.76 -9.87 22.10
CA TRP A 440 2.48 -8.80 21.42
C TRP A 440 4.00 -9.00 21.39
N ALA A 441 4.58 -9.57 22.42
CA ALA A 441 6.00 -9.92 22.44
C ALA A 441 6.38 -10.92 21.33
N THR A 442 5.45 -11.78 20.85
CA THR A 442 5.70 -12.69 19.74
C THR A 442 6.03 -11.97 18.45
N MET A 443 5.50 -10.74 18.27
CA MET A 443 5.80 -9.90 17.09
C MET A 443 7.30 -9.58 17.00
N ILE A 444 7.97 -9.36 18.12
CA ILE A 444 9.42 -9.08 18.13
C ILE A 444 10.18 -10.27 17.51
N GLY A 445 9.88 -11.50 17.95
CA GLY A 445 10.47 -12.70 17.39
C GLY A 445 10.17 -12.90 15.91
N TYR A 446 8.91 -12.67 15.52
CA TYR A 446 8.45 -12.76 14.13
C TYR A 446 9.21 -11.83 13.20
N VAL A 447 9.24 -10.56 13.52
CA VAL A 447 9.89 -9.53 12.70
C VAL A 447 11.40 -9.70 12.68
N LEU A 448 12.00 -10.09 13.81
CA LEU A 448 13.44 -10.37 13.88
C LEU A 448 13.84 -11.53 12.96
N VAL A 449 13.07 -12.61 12.93
CA VAL A 449 13.32 -13.76 12.04
C VAL A 449 13.17 -13.35 10.58
N LEU A 450 12.14 -12.56 10.24
CA LEU A 450 11.97 -12.01 8.88
C LEU A 450 13.19 -11.20 8.47
N PHE A 451 13.61 -10.26 9.30
CA PHE A 451 14.75 -9.38 9.05
C PHE A 451 16.06 -10.16 8.88
N VAL A 452 16.34 -11.10 9.78
CA VAL A 452 17.56 -11.92 9.71
C VAL A 452 17.60 -12.71 8.40
N GLY A 453 16.49 -13.32 7.99
CA GLY A 453 16.43 -14.06 6.72
C GLY A 453 16.66 -13.16 5.51
N SER A 454 16.05 -11.97 5.50
CA SER A 454 16.24 -10.96 4.44
C SER A 454 17.70 -10.49 4.37
N VAL A 455 18.35 -10.26 5.53
CA VAL A 455 19.78 -9.88 5.61
C VAL A 455 20.68 -11.02 5.10
N VAL A 456 20.44 -12.26 5.53
CA VAL A 456 21.20 -13.42 5.06
C VAL A 456 21.07 -13.58 3.56
N ARG A 457 19.85 -13.47 3.02
CA ARG A 457 19.59 -13.55 1.57
C ARG A 457 20.34 -12.48 0.81
N TRP A 458 20.26 -11.22 1.30
CA TRP A 458 20.94 -10.11 0.68
C TRP A 458 22.47 -10.27 0.68
N ARG A 459 23.04 -10.67 1.82
CA ARG A 459 24.50 -10.88 1.97
C ARG A 459 25.04 -12.03 1.12
N ARG A 460 24.27 -13.10 0.95
CA ARG A 460 24.64 -14.22 0.06
C ARG A 460 24.74 -13.81 -1.41
N GLY A 461 24.18 -12.66 -1.79
CA GLY A 461 24.30 -12.08 -3.12
C GLY A 461 23.57 -12.86 -4.21
N THR A 462 22.68 -13.79 -3.89
CA THR A 462 21.90 -14.59 -4.87
C THR A 462 21.03 -13.73 -5.76
N TRP A 463 20.59 -12.57 -5.30
CA TRP A 463 19.85 -11.57 -6.08
C TRP A 463 20.65 -10.99 -7.28
N ARG A 464 21.99 -11.07 -7.21
CA ARG A 464 22.89 -10.55 -8.27
C ARG A 464 22.79 -11.34 -9.58
N GLY A 465 22.32 -12.59 -9.54
CA GLY A 465 22.14 -13.46 -10.70
C GLY A 465 20.74 -13.44 -11.31
N ILE A 466 19.81 -12.62 -10.75
CA ILE A 466 18.43 -12.58 -11.24
C ILE A 466 18.34 -11.59 -12.40
N GLU A 467 17.91 -12.09 -13.55
CA GLU A 467 17.66 -11.28 -14.74
C GLU A 467 16.16 -10.99 -14.86
N VAL A 468 15.76 -9.72 -14.68
CA VAL A 468 14.37 -9.29 -14.77
C VAL A 468 14.08 -8.70 -16.16
N ALA A 469 14.90 -7.77 -16.63
CA ALA A 469 14.69 -7.04 -17.90
C ALA A 469 15.71 -7.38 -18.99
N SER A 470 16.77 -8.17 -18.72
CA SER A 470 17.77 -8.57 -19.72
C SER A 470 17.17 -9.57 -20.71
N GLY A 471 17.34 -9.31 -21.99
CA GLY A 471 16.85 -10.16 -23.09
C GLY A 471 15.72 -9.55 -23.92
N THR A 472 15.50 -8.22 -23.84
CA THR A 472 14.56 -7.48 -24.71
C THR A 472 15.30 -6.60 -25.70
#